data_343652cbd0bb274f741786262f5aa0ab
#
_entry.id   343652cbd0bb274f741786262f5aa0ab
#
_cell.length_a   1.000
_cell.length_b   1.000
_cell.length_c   1.000
_cell.angle_alpha   90.00
_cell.angle_beta   90.00
_cell.angle_gamma   90.00
#
_symmetry.space_group_name_H-M   'P 1'
#
loop_
_entity.id
_entity.type
_entity.pdbx_description
1 polymer ?
#
loop_
_entity_poly.entity_id
_entity_poly.type
_entity_poly.pdbx_seq_one_letter_code
_entity_poly.pdbx_strand_id
1 'polypeptide(L)'
;MEHQKVFEVVEQLEEKYIRIWNEMCTIESPTTFKEGVDAVGDYCIKLAEGFGWKVEKQHEEISGDPICITMNPESTEQAICLSGHMDTVHPVGSFGTPAVRMDDTHIYGPGVRDCKGGIVASFMIMEALQKCGYTKRPIKLILQSDEENSSATSKKRTVDFMEKMAKGSLAFFNLESMMPGKVTVQRKGIMKYRFEITGQAGHAGKCYMYTSAIREAAHKIVEIESWKEKDGITCNVGTITGGTGINVVAENCAFQVDVRFIDEATRLQISDFLQQVADKSYVEGSACKLTLISVRPAMPKSAANDALVERINEIFQKTGLPVLAPTAVPGGSDCSDLVTRGIVGLDSLGIEGADSHSLKERAELASLVRCGKRMAAVLMYM
;
A
#
# COMPACT_ATOMS: atom_id res chain seq x y z
N MET A 1 24.70 17.88 -15.44
CA MET A 1 24.58 17.98 -13.95
C MET A 1 25.36 16.84 -13.35
N GLU A 2 26.25 17.11 -12.43
CA GLU A 2 27.04 16.09 -11.73
C GLU A 2 26.24 15.56 -10.53
N HIS A 3 26.15 14.25 -10.36
CA HIS A 3 25.39 13.63 -9.27
C HIS A 3 25.90 14.01 -7.89
N GLN A 4 27.23 14.20 -7.73
CA GLN A 4 27.84 14.62 -6.46
C GLN A 4 27.25 15.90 -5.94
N LYS A 5 27.06 16.93 -6.80
CA LYS A 5 26.41 18.20 -6.40
C LYS A 5 24.99 17.98 -5.90
N VAL A 6 24.23 17.08 -6.54
CA VAL A 6 22.85 16.77 -6.08
C VAL A 6 22.89 16.02 -4.75
N PHE A 7 23.83 15.11 -4.56
CA PHE A 7 23.99 14.38 -3.30
C PHE A 7 24.34 15.30 -2.13
N GLU A 8 25.22 16.28 -2.37
CA GLU A 8 25.54 17.32 -1.37
C GLU A 8 24.29 18.15 -1.01
N VAL A 9 23.46 18.51 -1.99
CA VAL A 9 22.21 19.24 -1.73
C VAL A 9 21.22 18.36 -0.96
N VAL A 10 21.11 17.06 -1.27
CA VAL A 10 20.28 16.12 -0.51
C VAL A 10 20.72 16.08 0.96
N GLU A 11 22.04 16.00 1.24
CA GLU A 11 22.57 16.05 2.62
C GLU A 11 22.24 17.38 3.32
N GLN A 12 22.42 18.50 2.62
CA GLN A 12 22.12 19.83 3.18
C GLN A 12 20.62 20.01 3.52
N LEU A 13 19.75 19.27 2.87
CA LEU A 13 18.31 19.31 3.09
C LEU A 13 17.83 18.39 4.24
N GLU A 14 18.68 17.53 4.78
CA GLU A 14 18.31 16.51 5.76
C GLU A 14 17.52 17.07 6.95
N GLU A 15 18.08 18.06 7.66
CA GLU A 15 17.41 18.65 8.84
C GLU A 15 16.05 19.28 8.51
N LYS A 16 15.96 19.94 7.34
CA LYS A 16 14.69 20.51 6.87
C LYS A 16 13.64 19.42 6.70
N TYR A 17 14.01 18.31 6.05
CA TYR A 17 13.05 17.27 5.73
C TYR A 17 12.76 16.31 6.89
N ILE A 18 13.65 16.18 7.88
CA ILE A 18 13.32 15.56 9.17
C ILE A 18 12.22 16.35 9.89
N ARG A 19 12.26 17.69 9.89
CA ARG A 19 11.17 18.51 10.45
C ARG A 19 9.86 18.33 9.70
N ILE A 20 9.88 18.36 8.37
CA ILE A 20 8.70 18.11 7.52
C ILE A 20 8.14 16.70 7.78
N TRP A 21 9.00 15.71 7.99
CA TRP A 21 8.60 14.34 8.31
C TRP A 21 7.83 14.28 9.62
N ASN A 22 8.35 14.91 10.66
CA ASN A 22 7.67 15.03 11.94
C ASN A 22 6.30 15.72 11.80
N GLU A 23 6.27 16.90 11.14
CA GLU A 23 5.04 17.68 10.93
C GLU A 23 3.99 16.87 10.17
N MET A 24 4.35 16.25 9.04
CA MET A 24 3.44 15.44 8.21
C MET A 24 2.90 14.22 8.96
N CYS A 25 3.74 13.51 9.74
CA CYS A 25 3.30 12.34 10.49
C CYS A 25 2.51 12.69 11.76
N THR A 26 2.61 13.92 12.26
CA THR A 26 1.76 14.41 13.35
C THR A 26 0.31 14.62 12.92
N ILE A 27 0.05 14.78 11.62
CA ILE A 27 -1.30 14.77 11.05
C ILE A 27 -1.75 13.30 10.98
N GLU A 28 -2.61 12.87 11.89
CA GLU A 28 -3.13 11.51 11.91
C GLU A 28 -4.18 11.33 10.80
N SER A 29 -3.98 10.32 9.95
CA SER A 29 -4.75 10.12 8.71
C SER A 29 -5.15 8.66 8.50
N PRO A 30 -5.86 8.00 9.43
CA PRO A 30 -6.38 6.68 9.14
C PRO A 30 -7.29 6.71 7.89
N THR A 31 -7.26 5.65 7.08
CA THR A 31 -8.01 5.54 5.81
C THR A 31 -9.50 5.87 5.95
N THR A 32 -10.07 5.60 7.13
CA THR A 32 -11.48 5.85 7.44
C THR A 32 -11.78 7.28 7.91
N PHE A 33 -10.76 8.13 8.02
CA PHE A 33 -10.86 9.53 8.46
C PHE A 33 -10.45 10.47 7.34
N LYS A 34 -11.41 10.76 6.44
CA LYS A 34 -11.19 11.58 5.24
C LYS A 34 -10.52 12.93 5.57
N GLU A 35 -10.97 13.60 6.60
CA GLU A 35 -10.47 14.94 6.99
C GLU A 35 -8.98 14.89 7.36
N GLY A 36 -8.52 13.81 7.98
CA GLY A 36 -7.11 13.60 8.30
C GLY A 36 -6.27 13.32 7.06
N VAL A 37 -6.77 12.50 6.13
CA VAL A 37 -6.08 12.24 4.86
C VAL A 37 -6.01 13.49 3.99
N ASP A 38 -7.11 14.24 3.90
CA ASP A 38 -7.15 15.52 3.18
C ASP A 38 -6.21 16.55 3.80
N ALA A 39 -6.07 16.59 5.13
CA ALA A 39 -5.13 17.49 5.80
C ALA A 39 -3.66 17.17 5.46
N VAL A 40 -3.30 15.89 5.30
CA VAL A 40 -1.98 15.51 4.75
C VAL A 40 -1.83 15.98 3.31
N GLY A 41 -2.88 15.82 2.50
CA GLY A 41 -2.92 16.29 1.11
C GLY A 41 -2.75 17.80 1.02
N ASP A 42 -3.46 18.58 1.82
CA ASP A 42 -3.36 20.04 1.85
C ASP A 42 -1.97 20.51 2.33
N TYR A 43 -1.35 19.78 3.26
CA TYR A 43 0.05 20.01 3.65
C TYR A 43 1.00 19.81 2.46
N CYS A 44 0.82 18.73 1.69
CA CYS A 44 1.61 18.46 0.48
C CYS A 44 1.38 19.51 -0.62
N ILE A 45 0.15 19.96 -0.83
CA ILE A 45 -0.19 21.02 -1.78
C ILE A 45 0.53 22.32 -1.40
N LYS A 46 0.45 22.72 -0.15
CA LYS A 46 1.13 23.94 0.34
C LYS A 46 2.65 23.89 0.13
N LEU A 47 3.28 22.73 0.35
CA LEU A 47 4.70 22.54 0.05
C LEU A 47 4.97 22.69 -1.46
N ALA A 48 4.18 22.03 -2.31
CA ALA A 48 4.34 22.07 -3.76
C ALA A 48 4.17 23.47 -4.36
N GLU A 49 3.16 24.22 -3.88
CA GLU A 49 2.93 25.61 -4.27
C GLU A 49 4.10 26.52 -3.89
N GLY A 50 4.71 26.28 -2.72
CA GLY A 50 5.91 27.01 -2.28
C GLY A 50 7.12 26.81 -3.21
N PHE A 51 7.17 25.71 -3.99
CA PHE A 51 8.18 25.45 -5.01
C PHE A 51 7.75 25.86 -6.42
N GLY A 52 6.52 26.29 -6.62
CA GLY A 52 5.95 26.61 -7.91
C GLY A 52 5.62 25.38 -8.76
N TRP A 53 5.41 24.21 -8.15
CA TRP A 53 5.04 22.98 -8.86
C TRP A 53 3.54 22.93 -9.14
N LYS A 54 3.18 22.32 -10.28
CA LYS A 54 1.77 22.15 -10.67
C LYS A 54 1.10 21.09 -9.81
N VAL A 55 -0.12 21.38 -9.36
CA VAL A 55 -0.93 20.44 -8.57
C VAL A 55 -2.21 20.09 -9.32
N GLU A 56 -2.54 18.81 -9.35
CA GLU A 56 -3.81 18.26 -9.83
C GLU A 56 -4.41 17.39 -8.72
N LYS A 57 -5.67 17.64 -8.36
CA LYS A 57 -6.38 16.94 -7.28
C LYS A 57 -7.72 16.43 -7.81
N GLN A 58 -8.12 15.23 -7.41
CA GLN A 58 -9.45 14.69 -7.68
C GLN A 58 -10.25 14.65 -6.39
N HIS A 59 -11.47 15.20 -6.43
CA HIS A 59 -12.35 15.15 -5.27
C HIS A 59 -13.01 13.78 -5.11
N GLU A 60 -12.98 13.25 -3.89
CA GLU A 60 -13.64 12.03 -3.47
C GLU A 60 -14.62 12.34 -2.32
N GLU A 61 -15.81 11.74 -2.34
CA GLU A 61 -16.82 12.02 -1.31
C GLU A 61 -16.54 11.34 0.03
N ILE A 62 -15.97 10.13 0.01
CA ILE A 62 -15.82 9.26 1.19
C ILE A 62 -14.37 9.05 1.57
N SER A 63 -13.50 8.75 0.60
CA SER A 63 -12.05 8.64 0.82
C SER A 63 -11.39 10.01 0.80
N GLY A 64 -10.12 10.11 1.22
CA GLY A 64 -9.32 11.30 0.97
C GLY A 64 -9.18 11.58 -0.53
N ASP A 65 -8.81 12.79 -0.88
CA ASP A 65 -8.63 13.24 -2.26
C ASP A 65 -7.21 12.86 -2.77
N PRO A 66 -7.05 12.05 -3.84
CA PRO A 66 -5.74 11.77 -4.41
C PRO A 66 -5.18 12.99 -5.16
N ILE A 67 -3.84 13.12 -5.16
CA ILE A 67 -3.14 14.31 -5.64
C ILE A 67 -2.00 13.91 -6.58
N CYS A 68 -1.76 14.69 -7.63
CA CYS A 68 -0.56 14.61 -8.45
C CYS A 68 0.15 15.95 -8.47
N ILE A 69 1.41 15.96 -8.06
CA ILE A 69 2.30 17.12 -8.03
C ILE A 69 3.32 16.96 -9.15
N THR A 70 3.45 17.94 -10.02
CA THR A 70 4.34 17.87 -11.19
C THR A 70 5.37 18.98 -11.17
N MET A 71 6.65 18.60 -11.12
CA MET A 71 7.79 19.47 -11.38
C MET A 71 8.11 19.44 -12.87
N ASN A 72 8.48 20.58 -13.47
CA ASN A 72 8.78 20.75 -14.91
C ASN A 72 7.64 20.32 -15.84
N PRO A 73 6.39 20.81 -15.65
CA PRO A 73 5.24 20.40 -16.45
C PRO A 73 5.35 20.79 -17.94
N GLU A 74 6.22 21.74 -18.26
CA GLU A 74 6.43 22.25 -19.63
C GLU A 74 7.36 21.34 -20.48
N SER A 75 8.08 20.40 -19.87
CA SER A 75 8.92 19.46 -20.61
C SER A 75 8.06 18.48 -21.42
N THR A 76 8.45 18.22 -22.67
CA THR A 76 7.77 17.29 -23.58
C THR A 76 8.27 15.86 -23.47
N GLU A 77 9.30 15.62 -22.67
CA GLU A 77 9.82 14.29 -22.42
C GLU A 77 8.84 13.42 -21.60
N GLN A 78 8.98 12.11 -21.70
CA GLN A 78 8.19 11.20 -20.85
C GLN A 78 8.48 11.45 -19.38
N ALA A 79 7.43 11.59 -18.58
CA ALA A 79 7.55 11.78 -17.13
C ALA A 79 8.14 10.54 -16.45
N ILE A 80 8.76 10.75 -15.30
CA ILE A 80 9.00 9.70 -14.30
C ILE A 80 8.07 9.97 -13.12
N CYS A 81 7.40 8.91 -12.65
CA CYS A 81 6.48 8.99 -11.53
C CYS A 81 7.10 8.45 -10.24
N LEU A 82 6.99 9.20 -9.17
CA LEU A 82 7.15 8.77 -7.79
C LEU A 82 5.77 8.61 -7.16
N SER A 83 5.62 7.73 -6.20
CA SER A 83 4.35 7.52 -5.50
C SER A 83 4.56 7.20 -4.03
N GLY A 84 3.54 7.49 -3.24
CA GLY A 84 3.34 7.08 -1.86
C GLY A 84 1.89 7.33 -1.46
N HIS A 85 1.47 6.80 -0.31
CA HIS A 85 0.12 7.00 0.19
C HIS A 85 0.09 7.88 1.45
N MET A 86 -1.00 8.64 1.59
CA MET A 86 -1.22 9.61 2.65
C MET A 86 -1.94 9.03 3.87
N ASP A 87 -2.68 7.94 3.65
CA ASP A 87 -3.45 7.26 4.69
C ASP A 87 -2.61 6.30 5.51
N THR A 88 -3.13 5.87 6.65
CA THR A 88 -2.52 4.91 7.57
C THR A 88 -3.55 3.95 8.14
N VAL A 89 -3.10 2.79 8.69
CA VAL A 89 -3.98 1.83 9.39
C VAL A 89 -4.33 2.27 10.81
N HIS A 90 -3.62 3.24 11.37
CA HIS A 90 -3.65 3.55 12.80
C HIS A 90 -4.83 4.47 13.17
N PRO A 91 -5.71 4.08 14.11
CA PRO A 91 -6.76 4.96 14.60
C PRO A 91 -6.20 6.24 15.23
N VAL A 92 -6.96 7.34 15.11
CA VAL A 92 -6.60 8.62 15.73
C VAL A 92 -6.38 8.43 17.24
N GLY A 93 -5.29 9.03 17.77
CA GLY A 93 -4.91 8.98 19.18
C GLY A 93 -4.22 7.68 19.62
N SER A 94 -4.05 6.69 18.74
CA SER A 94 -3.47 5.39 19.13
C SER A 94 -2.00 5.47 19.56
N PHE A 95 -1.25 6.45 19.06
CA PHE A 95 0.16 6.69 19.44
C PHE A 95 0.32 7.63 20.65
N GLY A 96 -0.79 8.19 21.19
CA GLY A 96 -0.77 9.15 22.29
C GLY A 96 -0.44 10.58 21.83
N THR A 97 -0.03 11.45 22.78
CA THR A 97 0.27 12.86 22.50
C THR A 97 1.64 13.21 23.08
N PRO A 98 2.63 13.65 22.27
CA PRO A 98 2.55 13.75 20.80
C PRO A 98 2.50 12.37 20.11
N ALA A 99 1.86 12.30 18.93
CA ALA A 99 1.77 11.07 18.15
C ALA A 99 3.12 10.66 17.54
N VAL A 100 4.00 11.64 17.29
CA VAL A 100 5.35 11.42 16.74
C VAL A 100 6.39 11.75 17.79
N ARG A 101 7.43 10.93 17.88
CA ARG A 101 8.62 11.13 18.73
C ARG A 101 9.87 10.71 17.97
N MET A 102 11.01 11.25 18.34
CA MET A 102 12.30 10.95 17.73
C MET A 102 13.36 10.71 18.81
N ASP A 103 14.33 9.87 18.48
CA ASP A 103 15.64 9.80 19.13
C ASP A 103 16.75 10.15 18.11
N ASP A 104 17.99 9.92 18.45
CA ASP A 104 19.15 10.27 17.59
C ASP A 104 19.19 9.46 16.29
N THR A 105 18.44 8.38 16.16
CA THR A 105 18.53 7.41 15.06
C THR A 105 17.22 7.14 14.36
N HIS A 106 16.10 7.28 15.06
CA HIS A 106 14.79 6.88 14.56
C HIS A 106 13.71 7.94 14.82
N ILE A 107 12.73 7.95 13.94
CA ILE A 107 11.42 8.60 14.13
C ILE A 107 10.36 7.51 14.33
N TYR A 108 9.46 7.73 15.29
CA TYR A 108 8.38 6.81 15.69
C TYR A 108 7.03 7.51 15.55
N GLY A 109 6.05 6.86 14.98
CA GLY A 109 4.72 7.43 14.81
C GLY A 109 3.93 6.81 13.67
N PRO A 110 2.67 7.23 13.46
CA PRO A 110 1.81 6.68 12.41
C PRO A 110 2.29 7.12 11.03
N GLY A 111 2.56 6.15 10.15
CA GLY A 111 2.98 6.41 8.78
C GLY A 111 4.41 6.94 8.61
N VAL A 112 5.24 6.94 9.68
CA VAL A 112 6.63 7.39 9.56
C VAL A 112 7.42 6.54 8.57
N ARG A 113 7.08 5.28 8.43
CA ARG A 113 7.64 4.34 7.48
C ARG A 113 6.66 4.00 6.36
N ASP A 114 5.39 3.89 6.69
CA ASP A 114 4.32 3.35 5.85
C ASP A 114 3.17 4.36 5.70
N CYS A 115 3.15 5.29 4.71
CA CYS A 115 4.24 5.48 3.75
C CYS A 115 4.64 6.97 3.63
N LYS A 116 4.27 7.83 4.64
CA LYS A 116 4.54 9.28 4.61
C LYS A 116 6.04 9.61 4.51
N GLY A 117 6.92 8.75 5.09
CA GLY A 117 8.36 8.91 4.94
C GLY A 117 8.81 8.87 3.47
N GLY A 118 8.19 8.03 2.64
CA GLY A 118 8.41 8.00 1.19
C GLY A 118 7.94 9.28 0.49
N ILE A 119 6.82 9.86 0.92
CA ILE A 119 6.32 11.16 0.43
C ILE A 119 7.33 12.26 0.74
N VAL A 120 7.80 12.32 1.97
CA VAL A 120 8.79 13.30 2.43
C VAL A 120 10.10 13.17 1.64
N ALA A 121 10.59 11.95 1.42
CA ALA A 121 11.75 11.68 0.58
C ALA A 121 11.54 12.20 -0.86
N SER A 122 10.34 12.00 -1.43
CA SER A 122 10.01 12.49 -2.77
C SER A 122 10.11 14.01 -2.88
N PHE A 123 9.59 14.76 -1.91
CA PHE A 123 9.75 16.21 -1.87
C PHE A 123 11.20 16.64 -1.76
N MET A 124 12.00 15.99 -0.91
CA MET A 124 13.43 16.29 -0.77
C MET A 124 14.18 16.05 -2.09
N ILE A 125 13.90 14.95 -2.78
CA ILE A 125 14.50 14.61 -4.07
C ILE A 125 14.16 15.67 -5.12
N MET A 126 12.89 16.03 -5.25
CA MET A 126 12.42 17.02 -6.21
C MET A 126 13.01 18.41 -5.93
N GLU A 127 13.07 18.85 -4.66
CA GLU A 127 13.73 20.11 -4.29
C GLU A 127 15.23 20.10 -4.61
N ALA A 128 15.93 19.00 -4.29
CA ALA A 128 17.37 18.89 -4.59
C ALA A 128 17.65 19.00 -6.09
N LEU A 129 16.85 18.33 -6.91
CA LEU A 129 16.93 18.39 -8.36
C LEU A 129 16.63 19.80 -8.89
N GLN A 130 15.59 20.45 -8.38
CA GLN A 130 15.23 21.84 -8.77
C GLN A 130 16.35 22.83 -8.41
N LYS A 131 16.91 22.76 -7.20
CA LYS A 131 18.07 23.60 -6.76
C LYS A 131 19.30 23.40 -7.64
N CYS A 132 19.47 22.21 -8.19
CA CYS A 132 20.56 21.91 -9.11
C CYS A 132 20.23 22.23 -10.58
N GLY A 133 19.06 22.79 -10.87
CA GLY A 133 18.66 23.21 -12.22
C GLY A 133 18.24 22.05 -13.12
N TYR A 134 17.64 21.00 -12.59
CA TYR A 134 17.10 19.89 -13.38
C TYR A 134 15.86 20.34 -14.17
N THR A 135 15.90 20.16 -15.49
CA THR A 135 14.80 20.53 -16.41
C THR A 135 14.52 19.46 -17.46
N LYS A 136 15.19 18.30 -17.40
CA LYS A 136 15.18 17.28 -18.46
C LYS A 136 13.78 16.76 -18.79
N ARG A 137 13.02 16.37 -17.77
CA ARG A 137 11.69 15.78 -17.93
C ARG A 137 10.75 16.12 -16.78
N PRO A 138 9.44 15.95 -16.94
CA PRO A 138 8.51 16.07 -15.81
C PRO A 138 8.79 15.00 -14.77
N ILE A 139 8.76 15.39 -13.48
CA ILE A 139 8.72 14.45 -12.36
C ILE A 139 7.37 14.62 -11.71
N LYS A 140 6.62 13.54 -11.61
CA LYS A 140 5.29 13.49 -10.99
C LYS A 140 5.38 12.76 -9.66
N LEU A 141 4.88 13.38 -8.61
CA LEU A 141 4.62 12.73 -7.33
C LEU A 141 3.12 12.48 -7.23
N ILE A 142 2.71 11.21 -7.25
CA ILE A 142 1.33 10.78 -7.20
C ILE A 142 1.04 10.27 -5.80
N LEU A 143 0.10 10.90 -5.09
CA LEU A 143 -0.25 10.63 -3.71
C LEU A 143 -1.60 9.92 -3.65
N GLN A 144 -1.58 8.69 -3.16
CA GLN A 144 -2.76 7.85 -2.93
C GLN A 144 -3.39 8.20 -1.58
N SER A 145 -4.70 8.04 -1.47
CA SER A 145 -5.47 8.47 -0.29
C SER A 145 -6.24 7.37 0.44
N ASP A 146 -6.28 6.14 -0.09
CA ASP A 146 -6.93 4.98 0.53
C ASP A 146 -6.23 3.64 0.20
N GLU A 147 -4.89 3.64 0.26
CA GLU A 147 -4.05 2.47 -0.02
C GLU A 147 -4.32 1.33 0.95
N GLU A 148 -4.39 1.59 2.24
CA GLU A 148 -4.38 0.63 3.35
C GLU A 148 -5.60 -0.31 3.38
N ASN A 149 -6.67 0.09 2.72
CA ASN A 149 -7.83 -0.78 2.53
C ASN A 149 -7.97 -1.32 1.09
N SER A 150 -6.89 -1.26 0.30
CA SER A 150 -6.86 -1.68 -1.10
C SER A 150 -7.80 -0.86 -2.00
N SER A 151 -7.93 0.43 -1.72
CA SER A 151 -8.79 1.41 -2.43
C SER A 151 -10.26 1.00 -2.48
N ALA A 152 -10.72 0.30 -1.43
CA ALA A 152 -12.11 -0.15 -1.33
C ALA A 152 -13.05 1.01 -1.02
N THR A 153 -12.61 2.02 -0.25
CA THR A 153 -13.43 3.20 0.10
C THR A 153 -13.76 4.03 -1.13
N SER A 154 -12.78 4.30 -1.98
CA SER A 154 -12.97 5.02 -3.25
C SER A 154 -13.56 4.15 -4.36
N LYS A 155 -13.73 2.83 -4.12
CA LYS A 155 -14.11 1.85 -5.16
C LYS A 155 -13.15 1.90 -6.36
N LYS A 156 -11.84 1.98 -6.09
CA LYS A 156 -10.75 2.07 -7.06
C LYS A 156 -10.66 3.37 -7.85
N ARG A 157 -11.47 4.39 -7.59
CA ARG A 157 -11.38 5.68 -8.31
C ARG A 157 -10.05 6.40 -8.08
N THR A 158 -9.44 6.25 -6.90
CA THR A 158 -8.11 6.77 -6.60
C THR A 158 -7.03 6.06 -7.43
N VAL A 159 -7.15 4.75 -7.64
CA VAL A 159 -6.28 3.98 -8.55
C VAL A 159 -6.46 4.42 -10.00
N ASP A 160 -7.70 4.68 -10.43
CA ASP A 160 -7.98 5.19 -11.78
C ASP A 160 -7.35 6.58 -12.00
N PHE A 161 -7.35 7.43 -10.96
CA PHE A 161 -6.63 8.70 -10.98
C PHE A 161 -5.11 8.48 -11.11
N MET A 162 -4.52 7.57 -10.32
CA MET A 162 -3.09 7.25 -10.39
C MET A 162 -2.70 6.75 -11.78
N GLU A 163 -3.48 5.82 -12.36
CA GLU A 163 -3.26 5.33 -13.72
C GLU A 163 -3.29 6.47 -14.73
N LYS A 164 -4.31 7.34 -14.68
CA LYS A 164 -4.42 8.52 -15.54
C LYS A 164 -3.18 9.40 -15.46
N MET A 165 -2.67 9.67 -14.24
CA MET A 165 -1.50 10.52 -14.03
C MET A 165 -0.19 9.84 -14.47
N ALA A 166 -0.06 8.52 -14.30
CA ALA A 166 1.13 7.75 -14.67
C ALA A 166 1.13 7.29 -16.14
N LYS A 167 0.02 7.40 -16.86
CA LYS A 167 -0.09 6.94 -18.25
C LYS A 167 0.95 7.59 -19.16
N GLY A 168 1.70 6.75 -19.88
CA GLY A 168 2.75 7.20 -20.80
C GLY A 168 4.04 7.64 -20.12
N SER A 169 4.18 7.47 -18.82
CA SER A 169 5.45 7.69 -18.10
C SER A 169 6.52 6.66 -18.52
N LEU A 170 7.78 7.07 -18.39
CA LEU A 170 8.93 6.22 -18.64
C LEU A 170 9.05 5.10 -17.60
N ALA A 171 8.79 5.43 -16.34
CA ALA A 171 8.81 4.52 -15.20
C ALA A 171 7.98 5.06 -14.04
N PHE A 172 7.54 4.14 -13.18
CA PHE A 172 6.83 4.41 -11.94
C PHE A 172 7.62 3.79 -10.76
N PHE A 173 7.91 4.59 -9.75
CA PHE A 173 8.65 4.19 -8.55
C PHE A 173 7.79 4.44 -7.31
N ASN A 174 7.35 3.36 -6.69
CA ASN A 174 6.60 3.45 -5.44
C ASN A 174 7.56 3.52 -4.26
N LEU A 175 7.46 4.61 -3.49
CA LEU A 175 8.32 4.86 -2.33
C LEU A 175 7.74 4.26 -1.04
N GLU A 176 7.12 3.09 -1.20
CA GLU A 176 6.79 2.21 -0.10
C GLU A 176 8.01 1.82 0.73
N SER A 177 7.73 1.35 1.94
CA SER A 177 8.76 0.93 2.88
C SER A 177 9.73 -0.09 2.28
N MET A 178 11.02 0.18 2.44
CA MET A 178 12.11 -0.56 1.83
C MET A 178 12.69 -1.61 2.78
N MET A 179 13.08 -2.75 2.21
CA MET A 179 14.00 -3.69 2.83
C MET A 179 15.44 -3.35 2.41
N PRO A 180 16.40 -3.20 3.34
CA PRO A 180 17.76 -2.83 3.02
C PRO A 180 18.38 -3.67 1.89
N GLY A 181 18.91 -3.01 0.86
CA GLY A 181 19.55 -3.66 -0.28
C GLY A 181 18.64 -4.38 -1.26
N LYS A 182 17.32 -4.21 -1.17
CA LYS A 182 16.35 -4.90 -2.03
C LYS A 182 15.40 -3.94 -2.72
N VAL A 183 14.87 -4.37 -3.88
CA VAL A 183 13.77 -3.72 -4.60
C VAL A 183 12.70 -4.75 -4.92
N THR A 184 11.44 -4.39 -4.68
CA THR A 184 10.33 -5.30 -4.89
C THR A 184 9.90 -5.29 -6.36
N VAL A 185 9.92 -6.47 -6.98
CA VAL A 185 9.52 -6.70 -8.38
C VAL A 185 8.31 -7.62 -8.51
N GLN A 186 7.87 -8.21 -7.40
CA GLN A 186 6.73 -9.12 -7.34
C GLN A 186 6.02 -9.00 -6.00
N ARG A 187 4.68 -8.96 -6.03
CA ARG A 187 3.82 -8.95 -4.85
C ARG A 187 2.68 -9.95 -5.00
N LYS A 188 2.29 -10.61 -3.91
CA LYS A 188 1.06 -11.39 -3.91
C LYS A 188 -0.15 -10.46 -4.01
N GLY A 189 -1.17 -10.90 -4.75
CA GLY A 189 -2.49 -10.29 -4.72
C GLY A 189 -3.23 -10.62 -3.43
N ILE A 190 -4.25 -9.84 -3.13
CA ILE A 190 -5.04 -9.93 -1.91
C ILE A 190 -6.52 -9.98 -2.29
N MET A 191 -7.26 -10.92 -1.73
CA MET A 191 -8.72 -10.91 -1.71
C MET A 191 -9.21 -11.06 -0.28
N LYS A 192 -10.26 -10.33 0.06
CA LYS A 192 -10.95 -10.47 1.34
C LYS A 192 -12.40 -10.87 1.07
N TYR A 193 -12.82 -11.96 1.69
CA TYR A 193 -14.18 -12.48 1.56
C TYR A 193 -14.90 -12.50 2.91
N ARG A 194 -16.23 -12.35 2.85
CA ARG A 194 -17.13 -12.55 3.97
C ARG A 194 -18.09 -13.68 3.64
N PHE A 195 -18.16 -14.65 4.53
CA PHE A 195 -19.14 -15.72 4.56
C PHE A 195 -20.21 -15.39 5.60
N GLU A 196 -21.47 -15.36 5.21
CA GLU A 196 -22.62 -15.13 6.07
C GLU A 196 -23.50 -16.38 6.02
N ILE A 197 -23.60 -17.06 7.14
CA ILE A 197 -24.30 -18.33 7.26
C ILE A 197 -25.60 -18.12 8.05
N THR A 198 -26.69 -18.67 7.54
CA THR A 198 -27.98 -18.72 8.21
C THR A 198 -28.40 -20.17 8.45
N GLY A 199 -29.01 -20.40 9.59
CA GLY A 199 -29.58 -21.66 10.02
C GLY A 199 -30.95 -21.43 10.66
N GLN A 200 -31.29 -22.22 11.68
CA GLN A 200 -32.54 -22.12 12.41
C GLN A 200 -32.30 -22.16 13.92
N ALA A 201 -32.74 -21.10 14.62
CA ALA A 201 -32.65 -21.04 16.07
C ALA A 201 -33.55 -22.07 16.75
N GLY A 202 -33.11 -22.52 17.94
CA GLY A 202 -33.88 -23.40 18.77
C GLY A 202 -33.27 -23.68 20.13
N HIS A 203 -33.97 -24.40 20.98
CA HIS A 203 -33.49 -24.75 22.33
C HIS A 203 -32.36 -25.78 22.25
N ALA A 204 -31.23 -25.50 22.89
CA ALA A 204 -30.02 -26.35 22.82
C ALA A 204 -30.27 -27.81 23.25
N GLY A 205 -31.18 -28.09 24.17
CA GLY A 205 -31.58 -29.42 24.59
C GLY A 205 -32.28 -30.25 23.49
N LYS A 206 -32.67 -29.59 22.35
CA LYS A 206 -33.27 -30.23 21.17
C LYS A 206 -32.45 -29.87 19.90
N CYS A 207 -31.15 -29.66 20.05
CA CYS A 207 -30.28 -29.18 18.96
C CYS A 207 -30.31 -30.04 17.68
N TYR A 208 -30.65 -31.34 17.82
CA TYR A 208 -30.79 -32.26 16.69
C TYR A 208 -31.99 -31.95 15.77
N MET A 209 -32.91 -31.06 16.19
CA MET A 209 -34.10 -30.63 15.43
C MET A 209 -33.87 -29.30 14.67
N TYR A 210 -32.72 -28.66 14.89
CA TYR A 210 -32.46 -27.28 14.39
C TYR A 210 -31.14 -27.22 13.62
N THR A 211 -31.03 -26.22 12.75
CA THR A 211 -29.87 -26.02 11.89
C THR A 211 -28.91 -25.01 12.52
N SER A 212 -27.72 -25.47 12.94
CA SER A 212 -26.72 -24.62 13.55
C SER A 212 -25.83 -23.93 12.50
N ALA A 213 -25.93 -22.61 12.40
CA ALA A 213 -25.05 -21.79 11.57
C ALA A 213 -23.58 -21.87 12.00
N ILE A 214 -23.31 -21.97 13.30
CA ILE A 214 -21.93 -22.15 13.81
C ILE A 214 -21.35 -23.50 13.37
N ARG A 215 -22.14 -24.58 13.39
CA ARG A 215 -21.68 -25.91 12.92
C ARG A 215 -21.38 -25.89 11.44
N GLU A 216 -22.22 -25.25 10.64
CA GLU A 216 -21.98 -25.07 9.20
C GLU A 216 -20.72 -24.27 8.95
N ALA A 217 -20.53 -23.14 9.67
CA ALA A 217 -19.32 -22.30 9.59
C ALA A 217 -18.05 -23.11 9.93
N ALA A 218 -18.09 -23.94 10.98
CA ALA A 218 -16.94 -24.75 11.38
C ALA A 218 -16.50 -25.74 10.27
N HIS A 219 -17.44 -26.40 9.58
CA HIS A 219 -17.11 -27.26 8.44
C HIS A 219 -16.47 -26.49 7.28
N LYS A 220 -17.03 -25.33 6.92
CA LYS A 220 -16.49 -24.46 5.86
C LYS A 220 -15.10 -23.96 6.20
N ILE A 221 -14.87 -23.51 7.43
CA ILE A 221 -13.58 -23.02 7.90
C ILE A 221 -12.52 -24.11 7.81
N VAL A 222 -12.79 -25.34 8.25
CA VAL A 222 -11.84 -26.46 8.16
C VAL A 222 -11.49 -26.76 6.70
N GLU A 223 -12.47 -26.72 5.79
CA GLU A 223 -12.20 -26.95 4.36
C GLU A 223 -11.38 -25.79 3.75
N ILE A 224 -11.68 -24.52 4.07
CA ILE A 224 -10.93 -23.36 3.61
C ILE A 224 -9.48 -23.39 4.12
N GLU A 225 -9.28 -23.68 5.39
CA GLU A 225 -7.95 -23.75 6.03
C GLU A 225 -7.11 -24.94 5.50
N SER A 226 -7.69 -25.89 4.78
CA SER A 226 -6.92 -26.92 4.08
C SER A 226 -6.04 -26.34 2.96
N TRP A 227 -6.34 -25.10 2.52
CA TRP A 227 -5.56 -24.31 1.56
C TRP A 227 -4.63 -23.32 2.26
N LYS A 228 -4.20 -23.59 3.48
CA LYS A 228 -3.37 -22.69 4.28
C LYS A 228 -2.10 -22.24 3.55
N GLU A 229 -1.46 -23.13 2.78
CA GLU A 229 -0.41 -22.80 1.83
C GLU A 229 -0.38 -23.87 0.74
N LYS A 230 -0.86 -23.52 -0.45
CA LYS A 230 -0.86 -24.42 -1.60
C LYS A 230 -0.65 -23.63 -2.89
N ASP A 231 0.31 -24.03 -3.69
CA ASP A 231 0.59 -23.43 -5.01
C ASP A 231 0.78 -21.89 -4.96
N GLY A 232 1.40 -21.41 -3.88
CA GLY A 232 1.60 -19.95 -3.65
C GLY A 232 0.38 -19.22 -3.13
N ILE A 233 -0.77 -19.90 -2.98
CA ILE A 233 -2.00 -19.37 -2.39
C ILE A 233 -1.98 -19.58 -0.88
N THR A 234 -2.45 -18.59 -0.13
CA THR A 234 -2.71 -18.73 1.30
C THR A 234 -4.14 -18.30 1.62
N CYS A 235 -4.81 -19.05 2.49
CA CYS A 235 -6.12 -18.71 3.03
C CYS A 235 -6.03 -18.66 4.56
N ASN A 236 -6.56 -17.59 5.15
CA ASN A 236 -6.60 -17.43 6.60
C ASN A 236 -7.97 -16.92 7.02
N VAL A 237 -8.66 -17.65 7.90
CA VAL A 237 -9.90 -17.18 8.53
C VAL A 237 -9.53 -16.33 9.74
N GLY A 238 -9.55 -15.01 9.57
CA GLY A 238 -9.08 -14.06 10.57
C GLY A 238 -10.11 -13.67 11.64
N THR A 239 -11.41 -13.75 11.32
CA THR A 239 -12.49 -13.36 12.23
C THR A 239 -13.68 -14.29 12.12
N ILE A 240 -14.34 -14.56 13.25
CA ILE A 240 -15.63 -15.26 13.32
C ILE A 240 -16.52 -14.67 14.39
N THR A 241 -17.81 -14.52 14.09
CA THR A 241 -18.86 -14.07 15.02
C THR A 241 -20.12 -14.90 14.81
N GLY A 242 -20.82 -15.26 15.87
CA GLY A 242 -22.07 -16.02 15.72
C GLY A 242 -22.74 -16.41 17.04
N GLY A 243 -24.02 -16.77 16.94
CA GLY A 243 -24.84 -17.14 18.08
C GLY A 243 -25.27 -15.98 18.98
N THR A 244 -26.24 -16.23 19.86
CA THR A 244 -26.78 -15.24 20.81
C THR A 244 -26.72 -15.71 22.27
N GLY A 245 -26.54 -17.00 22.53
CA GLY A 245 -26.47 -17.55 23.88
C GLY A 245 -26.16 -19.05 23.89
N ILE A 246 -25.53 -19.52 24.97
CA ILE A 246 -25.06 -20.90 25.10
C ILE A 246 -26.17 -21.95 25.06
N ASN A 247 -27.38 -21.57 25.40
CA ASN A 247 -28.56 -22.46 25.45
C ASN A 247 -29.45 -22.35 24.20
N VAL A 248 -28.97 -21.68 23.13
CA VAL A 248 -29.67 -21.47 21.87
C VAL A 248 -28.84 -22.02 20.71
N VAL A 249 -29.47 -22.77 19.79
CA VAL A 249 -28.85 -23.14 18.51
C VAL A 249 -28.64 -21.88 17.68
N ALA A 250 -27.42 -21.63 17.20
CA ALA A 250 -27.08 -20.41 16.48
C ALA A 250 -27.77 -20.34 15.12
N GLU A 251 -28.61 -19.33 14.92
CA GLU A 251 -29.25 -19.03 13.64
C GLU A 251 -28.30 -18.34 12.64
N ASN A 252 -27.40 -17.49 13.16
CA ASN A 252 -26.49 -16.72 12.33
C ASN A 252 -25.05 -16.94 12.76
N CYS A 253 -24.15 -17.01 11.76
CA CYS A 253 -22.70 -16.99 11.94
C CYS A 253 -22.05 -16.30 10.74
N ALA A 254 -21.04 -15.50 10.97
CA ALA A 254 -20.26 -14.88 9.91
C ALA A 254 -18.77 -14.98 10.19
N PHE A 255 -17.96 -15.18 9.14
CA PHE A 255 -16.52 -15.14 9.24
C PHE A 255 -15.89 -14.47 8.01
N GLN A 256 -14.64 -14.02 8.15
CA GLN A 256 -13.91 -13.36 7.06
C GLN A 256 -12.62 -14.12 6.77
N VAL A 257 -12.29 -14.16 5.47
CA VAL A 257 -11.12 -14.85 4.94
C VAL A 257 -10.22 -13.85 4.24
N ASP A 258 -8.93 -13.80 4.61
CA ASP A 258 -7.85 -13.17 3.85
C ASP A 258 -7.22 -14.23 2.93
N VAL A 259 -7.14 -13.92 1.65
CA VAL A 259 -6.59 -14.79 0.61
C VAL A 259 -5.44 -14.07 -0.06
N ARG A 260 -4.30 -14.79 -0.22
CA ARG A 260 -3.16 -14.31 -1.02
C ARG A 260 -2.98 -15.23 -2.22
N PHE A 261 -2.69 -14.64 -3.39
CA PHE A 261 -2.51 -15.34 -4.64
C PHE A 261 -1.34 -14.73 -5.43
N ILE A 262 -0.77 -15.45 -6.40
CA ILE A 262 0.45 -15.04 -7.11
C ILE A 262 0.20 -14.45 -8.49
N ASP A 263 -0.92 -14.80 -9.12
CA ASP A 263 -1.30 -14.35 -10.47
C ASP A 263 -2.83 -14.49 -10.69
N GLU A 264 -3.29 -14.10 -11.86
CA GLU A 264 -4.72 -14.14 -12.20
C GLU A 264 -5.26 -15.58 -12.29
N ALA A 265 -4.46 -16.55 -12.71
CA ALA A 265 -4.88 -17.93 -12.78
C ALA A 265 -5.15 -18.50 -11.37
N THR A 266 -4.24 -18.26 -10.43
CA THR A 266 -4.41 -18.67 -9.03
C THR A 266 -5.52 -17.89 -8.34
N ARG A 267 -5.76 -16.61 -8.72
CA ARG A 267 -6.90 -15.82 -8.25
C ARG A 267 -8.23 -16.47 -8.63
N LEU A 268 -8.39 -16.85 -9.89
CA LEU A 268 -9.60 -17.52 -10.36
C LEU A 268 -9.79 -18.88 -9.68
N GLN A 269 -8.73 -19.68 -9.62
CA GLN A 269 -8.76 -21.00 -8.99
C GLN A 269 -9.27 -20.96 -7.54
N ILE A 270 -8.73 -20.04 -6.73
CA ILE A 270 -9.15 -19.92 -5.32
C ILE A 270 -10.53 -19.30 -5.17
N SER A 271 -10.92 -18.38 -6.07
CA SER A 271 -12.28 -17.81 -6.08
C SER A 271 -13.33 -18.89 -6.35
N ASP A 272 -13.08 -19.75 -7.33
CA ASP A 272 -13.97 -20.87 -7.65
C ASP A 272 -14.07 -21.87 -6.49
N PHE A 273 -12.96 -22.18 -5.84
CA PHE A 273 -12.95 -23.02 -4.65
C PHE A 273 -13.78 -22.43 -3.51
N LEU A 274 -13.61 -21.14 -3.19
CA LEU A 274 -14.37 -20.48 -2.13
C LEU A 274 -15.87 -20.43 -2.45
N GLN A 275 -16.22 -20.26 -3.73
CA GLN A 275 -17.62 -20.33 -4.17
C GLN A 275 -18.19 -21.74 -3.99
N GLN A 276 -17.45 -22.79 -4.37
CA GLN A 276 -17.86 -24.19 -4.15
C GLN A 276 -18.07 -24.49 -2.67
N VAL A 277 -17.17 -23.99 -1.78
CA VAL A 277 -17.35 -24.14 -0.33
C VAL A 277 -18.59 -23.37 0.16
N ALA A 278 -18.86 -22.20 -0.40
CA ALA A 278 -20.07 -21.43 -0.05
C ALA A 278 -21.36 -22.16 -0.47
N ASP A 279 -21.38 -22.73 -1.66
CA ASP A 279 -22.56 -23.41 -2.23
C ASP A 279 -22.85 -24.76 -1.58
N LYS A 280 -21.82 -25.41 -1.03
CA LYS A 280 -21.93 -26.72 -0.36
C LYS A 280 -22.56 -26.56 1.01
N SER A 281 -23.66 -27.30 1.28
CA SER A 281 -24.27 -27.38 2.60
C SER A 281 -23.79 -28.63 3.34
N TYR A 282 -23.15 -28.44 4.50
CA TYR A 282 -22.72 -29.52 5.40
C TYR A 282 -23.78 -29.87 6.44
N VAL A 283 -24.61 -28.89 6.78
CA VAL A 283 -25.71 -29.03 7.73
C VAL A 283 -27.02 -28.78 6.99
N GLU A 284 -27.87 -29.77 6.92
CA GLU A 284 -29.15 -29.68 6.22
C GLU A 284 -29.96 -28.46 6.68
N GLY A 285 -30.49 -27.69 5.72
CA GLY A 285 -31.29 -26.50 5.97
C GLY A 285 -30.46 -25.23 6.21
N SER A 286 -29.14 -25.30 6.15
CA SER A 286 -28.28 -24.09 6.19
C SER A 286 -28.21 -23.40 4.82
N ALA A 287 -27.99 -22.09 4.84
CA ALA A 287 -27.66 -21.28 3.66
C ALA A 287 -26.41 -20.44 3.92
N CYS A 288 -25.66 -20.17 2.86
CA CYS A 288 -24.45 -19.36 2.94
C CYS A 288 -24.45 -18.31 1.82
N LYS A 289 -24.15 -17.07 2.17
CA LYS A 289 -23.88 -15.98 1.23
C LYS A 289 -22.40 -15.65 1.26
N LEU A 290 -21.75 -15.68 0.09
CA LEU A 290 -20.36 -15.25 -0.10
C LEU A 290 -20.35 -13.82 -0.66
N THR A 291 -19.54 -12.95 -0.06
CA THR A 291 -19.36 -11.57 -0.52
C THR A 291 -17.86 -11.27 -0.64
N LEU A 292 -17.42 -10.83 -1.82
CA LEU A 292 -16.09 -10.27 -2.01
C LEU A 292 -16.06 -8.87 -1.41
N ILE A 293 -15.22 -8.64 -0.40
CA ILE A 293 -15.09 -7.33 0.29
C ILE A 293 -14.15 -6.42 -0.49
N SER A 294 -12.97 -6.93 -0.86
CA SER A 294 -11.96 -6.18 -1.59
C SER A 294 -11.05 -7.12 -2.39
N VAL A 295 -10.45 -6.57 -3.44
CA VAL A 295 -9.43 -7.25 -4.24
C VAL A 295 -8.32 -6.26 -4.59
N ARG A 296 -7.08 -6.71 -4.46
CA ARG A 296 -5.89 -6.08 -5.03
C ARG A 296 -5.17 -7.09 -5.91
N PRO A 297 -4.80 -6.75 -7.15
CA PRO A 297 -4.14 -7.69 -8.06
C PRO A 297 -2.75 -8.05 -7.53
N ALA A 298 -2.24 -9.21 -7.95
CA ALA A 298 -0.83 -9.53 -7.78
C ALA A 298 0.02 -8.66 -8.70
N MET A 299 1.20 -8.25 -8.25
CA MET A 299 2.23 -7.67 -9.11
C MET A 299 3.06 -8.82 -9.68
N PRO A 300 2.85 -9.19 -10.94
CA PRO A 300 3.60 -10.29 -11.54
C PRO A 300 5.03 -9.86 -11.85
N LYS A 301 5.97 -10.79 -11.75
CA LYS A 301 7.31 -10.59 -12.30
C LYS A 301 7.20 -10.40 -13.82
N SER A 302 7.89 -9.39 -14.35
CA SER A 302 7.88 -9.10 -15.79
C SER A 302 9.28 -8.77 -16.31
N ALA A 303 9.53 -9.08 -17.58
CA ALA A 303 10.80 -8.74 -18.22
C ALA A 303 11.03 -7.21 -18.24
N ALA A 304 9.98 -6.41 -18.33
CA ALA A 304 10.08 -4.95 -18.30
C ALA A 304 10.54 -4.44 -16.93
N ASN A 305 10.02 -5.01 -15.84
CA ASN A 305 10.43 -4.65 -14.49
C ASN A 305 11.85 -5.16 -14.19
N ASP A 306 12.24 -6.36 -14.67
CA ASP A 306 13.61 -6.87 -14.54
C ASP A 306 14.61 -5.94 -15.28
N ALA A 307 14.31 -5.52 -16.51
CA ALA A 307 15.13 -4.57 -17.25
C ALA A 307 15.22 -3.19 -16.54
N LEU A 308 14.15 -2.76 -15.87
CA LEU A 308 14.17 -1.53 -15.08
C LEU A 308 15.10 -1.67 -13.85
N VAL A 309 15.13 -2.84 -13.19
CA VAL A 309 16.08 -3.13 -12.09
C VAL A 309 17.52 -3.08 -12.61
N GLU A 310 17.81 -3.71 -13.75
CA GLU A 310 19.13 -3.67 -14.37
C GLU A 310 19.55 -2.22 -14.64
N ARG A 311 18.65 -1.44 -15.23
CA ARG A 311 18.87 -0.02 -15.56
C ARG A 311 19.20 0.82 -14.33
N ILE A 312 18.43 0.71 -13.23
CA ILE A 312 18.72 1.48 -12.01
C ILE A 312 20.03 1.01 -11.36
N ASN A 313 20.36 -0.28 -11.42
CA ASN A 313 21.60 -0.81 -10.89
C ASN A 313 22.84 -0.33 -11.68
N GLU A 314 22.75 -0.19 -13.00
CA GLU A 314 23.80 0.47 -13.81
C GLU A 314 24.02 1.92 -13.35
N ILE A 315 22.92 2.65 -13.06
CA ILE A 315 23.01 4.02 -12.54
C ILE A 315 23.68 4.04 -11.18
N PHE A 316 23.34 3.11 -10.27
CA PHE A 316 23.95 3.03 -8.95
C PHE A 316 25.43 2.73 -9.03
N GLN A 317 25.86 1.77 -9.87
CA GLN A 317 27.29 1.50 -10.10
C GLN A 317 28.02 2.74 -10.62
N LYS A 318 27.44 3.44 -11.59
CA LYS A 318 28.01 4.68 -12.15
C LYS A 318 28.15 5.80 -11.12
N THR A 319 27.25 5.85 -10.14
CA THR A 319 27.19 6.93 -9.12
C THR A 319 27.78 6.52 -7.77
N GLY A 320 28.37 5.32 -7.67
CA GLY A 320 29.00 4.81 -6.44
C GLY A 320 27.99 4.41 -5.36
N LEU A 321 26.72 4.19 -5.73
CA LEU A 321 25.69 3.72 -4.82
C LEU A 321 25.59 2.19 -4.81
N PRO A 322 25.18 1.58 -3.67
CA PRO A 322 24.95 0.14 -3.61
C PRO A 322 23.82 -0.31 -4.56
N VAL A 323 24.04 -1.41 -5.28
CA VAL A 323 23.02 -2.05 -6.11
C VAL A 323 21.93 -2.71 -5.27
N LEU A 324 20.74 -2.88 -5.85
CA LEU A 324 19.60 -3.51 -5.21
C LEU A 324 19.33 -4.89 -5.81
N ALA A 325 19.08 -5.87 -4.94
CA ALA A 325 18.66 -7.19 -5.35
C ALA A 325 17.12 -7.23 -5.53
N PRO A 326 16.60 -7.81 -6.63
CA PRO A 326 15.17 -7.99 -6.80
C PRO A 326 14.61 -8.96 -5.74
N THR A 327 13.41 -8.67 -5.25
CA THR A 327 12.73 -9.51 -4.25
C THR A 327 11.23 -9.61 -4.51
N ALA A 328 10.61 -10.64 -3.93
CA ALA A 328 9.15 -10.80 -3.86
C ALA A 328 8.68 -10.63 -2.42
N VAL A 329 7.51 -10.00 -2.24
CA VAL A 329 6.92 -9.78 -0.91
C VAL A 329 5.44 -10.23 -0.89
N PRO A 330 4.93 -10.68 0.28
CA PRO A 330 3.59 -11.23 0.40
C PRO A 330 2.47 -10.16 0.49
N GLY A 331 2.83 -8.88 0.73
CA GLY A 331 1.87 -7.77 0.83
C GLY A 331 1.59 -7.14 -0.53
N GLY A 332 0.37 -6.62 -0.73
CA GLY A 332 0.02 -5.80 -1.90
C GLY A 332 0.48 -4.35 -1.74
N SER A 333 0.43 -3.57 -2.82
CA SER A 333 0.59 -2.11 -2.84
C SER A 333 -0.02 -1.53 -4.11
N ASP A 334 -0.07 -0.21 -4.21
CA ASP A 334 -0.53 0.50 -5.41
C ASP A 334 0.29 0.17 -6.67
N CYS A 335 1.58 -0.17 -6.52
CA CYS A 335 2.40 -0.61 -7.64
C CYS A 335 1.81 -1.86 -8.32
N SER A 336 1.18 -2.77 -7.55
CA SER A 336 0.49 -3.93 -8.11
C SER A 336 -0.67 -3.53 -9.03
N ASP A 337 -1.48 -2.56 -8.58
CA ASP A 337 -2.60 -2.04 -9.36
C ASP A 337 -2.11 -1.39 -10.67
N LEU A 338 -1.02 -0.61 -10.64
CA LEU A 338 -0.52 0.10 -11.82
C LEU A 338 0.23 -0.83 -12.80
N VAL A 339 1.04 -1.76 -12.29
CA VAL A 339 1.77 -2.72 -13.13
C VAL A 339 0.81 -3.63 -13.89
N THR A 340 -0.26 -4.09 -13.28
CA THR A 340 -1.30 -4.88 -13.98
C THR A 340 -2.08 -4.09 -15.02
N ARG A 341 -2.05 -2.75 -14.96
CA ARG A 341 -2.60 -1.83 -15.97
C ARG A 341 -1.58 -1.40 -17.03
N GLY A 342 -0.40 -2.04 -17.05
CA GLY A 342 0.63 -1.86 -18.08
C GLY A 342 1.62 -0.74 -17.82
N ILE A 343 1.66 -0.17 -16.61
CA ILE A 343 2.69 0.79 -16.20
C ILE A 343 3.94 0.02 -15.76
N VAL A 344 5.10 0.34 -16.34
CA VAL A 344 6.38 -0.25 -15.91
C VAL A 344 6.81 0.38 -14.59
N GLY A 345 6.98 -0.44 -13.53
CA GLY A 345 7.24 0.10 -12.21
C GLY A 345 7.99 -0.82 -11.27
N LEU A 346 8.63 -0.21 -10.28
CA LEU A 346 9.31 -0.87 -9.16
C LEU A 346 8.75 -0.36 -7.84
N ASP A 347 8.85 -1.20 -6.81
CA ASP A 347 8.23 -0.94 -5.53
C ASP A 347 9.23 -1.05 -4.37
N SER A 348 8.84 -0.52 -3.19
CA SER A 348 9.66 -0.54 -1.97
C SER A 348 10.99 0.18 -2.13
N LEU A 349 10.96 1.39 -2.68
CA LEU A 349 12.14 2.24 -2.89
C LEU A 349 12.25 3.40 -1.88
N GLY A 350 11.37 3.46 -0.90
CA GLY A 350 11.28 4.54 0.10
C GLY A 350 12.18 4.36 1.31
N ILE A 351 11.59 4.48 2.50
CA ILE A 351 12.26 4.59 3.78
C ILE A 351 12.49 3.21 4.41
N GLU A 352 13.65 3.06 5.05
CA GLU A 352 14.01 1.87 5.83
C GLU A 352 13.53 2.02 7.28
N GLY A 353 13.13 0.92 7.91
CA GLY A 353 12.61 0.91 9.27
C GLY A 353 11.97 -0.43 9.62
N ALA A 354 11.10 -0.44 10.62
CA ALA A 354 10.45 -1.66 11.08
C ALA A 354 9.05 -1.40 11.67
N ASP A 355 8.34 -2.50 11.90
CA ASP A 355 7.10 -2.57 12.70
C ASP A 355 5.92 -1.77 12.12
N SER A 356 5.83 -1.57 10.76
CA SER A 356 4.62 -1.05 10.11
C SER A 356 3.37 -1.80 10.60
N HIS A 357 2.22 -1.13 10.63
CA HIS A 357 0.95 -1.66 11.12
C HIS A 357 0.95 -2.02 12.62
N SER A 358 1.88 -1.46 13.40
CA SER A 358 1.90 -1.59 14.86
C SER A 358 2.19 -0.27 15.58
N LEU A 359 1.85 -0.17 16.86
CA LEU A 359 2.17 1.01 17.68
C LEU A 359 3.69 1.17 17.94
N LYS A 360 4.52 0.30 17.37
CA LYS A 360 5.98 0.35 17.41
C LYS A 360 6.57 0.80 16.09
N GLU A 361 5.75 1.26 15.15
CA GLU A 361 6.20 1.70 13.84
C GLU A 361 7.29 2.76 13.99
N ARG A 362 8.41 2.53 13.29
CA ARG A 362 9.58 3.40 13.28
C ARG A 362 10.31 3.39 11.94
N ALA A 363 10.98 4.48 11.66
CA ALA A 363 11.84 4.63 10.50
C ALA A 363 13.22 5.16 10.91
N GLU A 364 14.26 4.74 10.18
CA GLU A 364 15.62 5.22 10.38
C GLU A 364 15.77 6.63 9.79
N LEU A 365 16.21 7.62 10.57
CA LEU A 365 16.43 8.99 10.09
C LEU A 365 17.41 9.03 8.91
N ALA A 366 18.54 8.32 9.02
CA ALA A 366 19.55 8.25 7.95
C ALA A 366 19.04 7.61 6.64
N SER A 367 17.92 6.89 6.67
CA SER A 367 17.34 6.31 5.45
C SER A 367 16.76 7.38 4.51
N LEU A 368 16.42 8.56 5.03
CA LEU A 368 15.93 9.69 4.25
C LEU A 368 16.98 10.15 3.22
N VAL A 369 18.21 10.38 3.66
CA VAL A 369 19.32 10.76 2.78
C VAL A 369 19.68 9.61 1.83
N ARG A 370 19.70 8.36 2.32
CA ARG A 370 19.96 7.19 1.46
C ARG A 370 18.93 7.06 0.33
N CYS A 371 17.67 7.19 0.64
CA CYS A 371 16.58 7.21 -0.34
C CYS A 371 16.74 8.39 -1.31
N GLY A 372 17.00 9.58 -0.76
CA GLY A 372 17.21 10.81 -1.51
C GLY A 372 18.28 10.68 -2.58
N LYS A 373 19.46 10.18 -2.21
CA LYS A 373 20.58 9.97 -3.15
C LYS A 373 20.26 8.93 -4.21
N ARG A 374 19.67 7.78 -3.82
CA ARG A 374 19.29 6.71 -4.76
C ARG A 374 18.33 7.22 -5.82
N MET A 375 17.23 7.82 -5.40
CA MET A 375 16.18 8.24 -6.33
C MET A 375 16.60 9.48 -7.12
N ALA A 376 17.37 10.42 -6.55
CA ALA A 376 17.93 11.52 -7.31
C ALA A 376 18.85 11.02 -8.45
N ALA A 377 19.71 10.03 -8.19
CA ALA A 377 20.54 9.42 -9.23
C ALA A 377 19.68 8.79 -10.33
N VAL A 378 18.64 8.02 -9.98
CA VAL A 378 17.71 7.43 -10.95
C VAL A 378 17.06 8.50 -11.82
N LEU A 379 16.49 9.56 -11.21
CA LEU A 379 15.80 10.63 -11.94
C LEU A 379 16.73 11.43 -12.87
N MET A 380 18.00 11.59 -12.48
CA MET A 380 18.99 12.31 -13.30
C MET A 380 19.41 11.55 -14.56
N TYR A 381 19.58 10.21 -14.44
CA TYR A 381 20.23 9.42 -15.49
C TYR A 381 19.26 8.57 -16.33
N MET A 382 18.01 8.47 -15.94
CA MET A 382 16.95 7.94 -16.80
C MET A 382 16.45 9.00 -17.77
#